data_92f1e4fc47fc97288c4723a0e557980f
#
_entry.id   92f1e4fc47fc97288c4723a0e557980f
#
_cell.length_a   1.000
_cell.length_b   1.000
_cell.length_c   1.000
_cell.angle_alpha   90.00
_cell.angle_beta   90.00
_cell.angle_gamma   90.00
#
_symmetry.space_group_name_H-M   'P 1'
#
loop_
_entity.id
_entity.type
_entity.pdbx_description
1 polymer ?
#
loop_
_entity_poly.entity_id
_entity_poly.type
_entity_poly.pdbx_seq_one_letter_code
_entity_poly.pdbx_strand_id
1 'polypeptide(L)'
;GIRDDVESRGLGDVSKRQEVGLWIDAYQMQVFSTDYAPYSFYLYKQLYDAETGQPIEGLYADLDGDGEITNKDRYHHHSPAPDWILGFSTSLRYKKWTLSTSLRANIGGYIFNGMAMNTGAWETMSYNDYQLNNLNRSFLDTRFTKRQFLSDHYLENASFLKMDNLQLSYDFGRIYKTIGLHASAMVQNVFTVTKYKGVDPETANGVDTSVYPRPRTYSITIGLNF
;
A
#
# COMPACT_ATOMS: atom_id res chain seq x y z
N GLY A 1 -3.13 -39.68 30.11
CA GLY A 1 -2.55 -38.36 30.38
C GLY A 1 -1.51 -37.89 29.36
N ILE A 2 -0.86 -38.81 28.62
CA ILE A 2 0.21 -38.47 27.65
C ILE A 2 -0.34 -38.30 26.22
N ARG A 3 -1.51 -38.86 25.90
CA ARG A 3 -2.12 -38.72 24.56
C ARG A 3 -2.75 -37.32 24.33
N ASP A 4 -3.33 -36.74 25.34
CA ASP A 4 -4.00 -35.42 25.22
C ASP A 4 -2.99 -34.27 25.01
N ASP A 5 -1.75 -34.43 25.45
CA ASP A 5 -0.74 -33.38 25.38
C ASP A 5 -0.10 -33.24 23.97
N VAL A 6 -0.10 -34.31 23.18
CA VAL A 6 0.44 -34.30 21.81
C VAL A 6 -0.60 -33.81 20.80
N GLU A 7 -1.86 -34.19 20.99
CA GLU A 7 -2.96 -33.71 20.12
C GLU A 7 -3.27 -32.22 20.34
N SER A 8 -3.15 -31.74 21.60
CA SER A 8 -3.33 -30.31 21.90
C SER A 8 -2.21 -29.41 21.37
N ARG A 9 -0.99 -29.90 21.25
CA ARG A 9 0.13 -29.16 20.66
C ARG A 9 -0.01 -28.98 19.15
N GLY A 10 -0.47 -29.99 18.42
CA GLY A 10 -0.69 -29.92 16.98
C GLY A 10 -1.85 -29.00 16.59
N LEU A 11 -2.96 -29.07 17.32
CA LEU A 11 -4.13 -28.21 17.12
C LEU A 11 -3.90 -26.77 17.62
N GLY A 12 -3.09 -26.61 18.68
CA GLY A 12 -2.74 -25.31 19.23
C GLY A 12 -1.91 -24.44 18.27
N ASP A 13 -1.08 -25.04 17.46
CA ASP A 13 -0.23 -24.29 16.52
C ASP A 13 -0.98 -23.90 15.24
N VAL A 14 -1.87 -24.76 14.75
CA VAL A 14 -2.75 -24.48 13.60
C VAL A 14 -3.82 -23.41 13.96
N SER A 15 -4.28 -23.38 15.21
CA SER A 15 -5.27 -22.38 15.66
C SER A 15 -4.65 -21.00 15.98
N LYS A 16 -3.33 -20.92 16.13
CA LYS A 16 -2.64 -19.67 16.47
C LYS A 16 -2.31 -18.80 15.27
N ARG A 17 -2.34 -19.35 14.06
CA ARG A 17 -2.00 -18.64 12.83
C ARG A 17 -2.96 -19.01 11.72
N GLN A 18 -3.60 -18.01 11.13
CA GLN A 18 -4.51 -18.15 10.00
C GLN A 18 -4.05 -17.24 8.87
N GLU A 19 -3.86 -17.78 7.68
CA GLU A 19 -3.61 -17.00 6.48
C GLU A 19 -4.84 -16.16 6.13
N VAL A 20 -4.62 -14.89 5.83
CA VAL A 20 -5.68 -13.90 5.56
C VAL A 20 -5.26 -12.93 4.47
N GLY A 21 -6.17 -12.03 4.09
CA GLY A 21 -5.91 -10.99 3.12
C GLY A 21 -6.13 -11.43 1.67
N LEU A 22 -5.61 -10.65 0.75
CA LEU A 22 -5.76 -10.89 -0.68
C LEU A 22 -4.85 -12.03 -1.15
N TRP A 23 -5.37 -12.84 -2.06
CA TRP A 23 -4.59 -13.85 -2.77
C TRP A 23 -3.87 -13.24 -3.97
N ILE A 24 -2.61 -13.58 -4.12
CA ILE A 24 -1.87 -13.40 -5.38
C ILE A 24 -1.49 -14.80 -5.84
N ASP A 25 -2.06 -15.25 -6.95
CA ASP A 25 -2.04 -16.65 -7.39
C ASP A 25 -2.51 -17.58 -6.25
N ALA A 26 -1.66 -18.49 -5.79
CA ALA A 26 -1.97 -19.44 -4.71
C ALA A 26 -1.47 -18.98 -3.31
N TYR A 27 -1.01 -17.73 -3.16
CA TYR A 27 -0.32 -17.28 -1.97
C TYR A 27 -1.04 -16.14 -1.27
N GLN A 28 -1.07 -16.20 0.06
CA GLN A 28 -1.45 -15.09 0.94
C GLN A 28 -0.22 -14.58 1.69
N MET A 29 -0.05 -13.26 1.70
CA MET A 29 1.12 -12.59 2.27
C MET A 29 0.92 -12.21 3.73
N GLN A 30 -0.31 -12.36 4.24
CA GLN A 30 -0.72 -11.87 5.55
C GLN A 30 -1.30 -12.99 6.40
N VAL A 31 -1.16 -12.83 7.71
CA VAL A 31 -1.70 -13.77 8.68
C VAL A 31 -2.37 -13.06 9.87
N PHE A 32 -3.34 -13.73 10.47
CA PHE A 32 -3.71 -13.51 11.86
C PHE A 32 -2.90 -14.48 12.72
N SER A 33 -2.19 -13.95 13.68
CA SER A 33 -1.41 -14.73 14.63
C SER A 33 -1.49 -14.10 16.01
N THR A 34 -1.46 -14.92 17.06
CA THR A 34 -1.35 -14.45 18.43
C THR A 34 -0.06 -13.63 18.60
N ASP A 35 -0.13 -12.58 19.39
CA ASP A 35 0.97 -11.67 19.72
C ASP A 35 1.47 -10.78 18.58
N TYR A 36 0.82 -10.80 17.42
CA TYR A 36 1.15 -9.96 16.28
C TYR A 36 -0.03 -9.07 15.87
N ALA A 37 0.27 -7.95 15.24
CA ALA A 37 -0.75 -7.05 14.71
C ALA A 37 -1.62 -7.78 13.67
N PRO A 38 -2.95 -7.50 13.62
CA PRO A 38 -3.81 -8.05 12.57
C PRO A 38 -3.26 -7.74 11.18
N TYR A 39 -3.41 -8.70 10.25
CA TYR A 39 -2.87 -8.62 8.89
C TYR A 39 -1.34 -8.43 8.83
N SER A 40 -0.59 -8.88 9.85
CA SER A 40 0.88 -8.87 9.78
C SER A 40 1.36 -9.69 8.59
N PHE A 41 2.39 -9.18 7.92
CA PHE A 41 2.98 -9.89 6.80
C PHE A 41 3.79 -11.08 7.29
N TYR A 42 3.68 -12.20 6.59
CA TYR A 42 4.37 -13.45 6.90
C TYR A 42 5.11 -13.94 5.65
N LEU A 43 6.39 -13.58 5.56
CA LEU A 43 7.16 -13.58 4.32
C LEU A 43 8.51 -14.30 4.51
N TYR A 44 9.14 -14.67 3.39
CA TYR A 44 10.52 -15.10 3.36
C TYR A 44 11.46 -13.90 3.39
N LYS A 45 12.56 -14.02 4.12
CA LYS A 45 13.60 -13.00 4.17
C LYS A 45 14.51 -13.12 2.95
N GLN A 46 14.44 -12.14 2.05
CA GLN A 46 15.26 -12.09 0.84
C GLN A 46 16.74 -11.96 1.19
N LEU A 47 17.59 -12.69 0.49
CA LEU A 47 19.03 -12.50 0.53
C LEU A 47 19.51 -11.59 -0.59
N TYR A 48 20.53 -10.79 -0.27
CA TYR A 48 21.10 -9.79 -1.16
C TYR A 48 22.58 -10.08 -1.37
N ASP A 49 23.05 -9.82 -2.59
CA ASP A 49 24.46 -9.85 -2.91
C ASP A 49 25.23 -8.77 -2.13
N ALA A 50 26.31 -9.15 -1.46
CA ALA A 50 27.03 -8.27 -0.56
C ALA A 50 27.82 -7.16 -1.29
N GLU A 51 28.18 -7.38 -2.55
CA GLU A 51 28.97 -6.43 -3.33
C GLU A 51 28.08 -5.43 -4.07
N THR A 52 26.97 -5.92 -4.65
CA THR A 52 26.09 -5.12 -5.51
C THR A 52 24.86 -4.59 -4.77
N GLY A 53 24.49 -5.20 -3.63
CA GLY A 53 23.24 -4.90 -2.91
C GLY A 53 21.99 -5.35 -3.67
N GLN A 54 22.13 -6.14 -4.72
CA GLN A 54 21.00 -6.64 -5.51
C GLN A 54 20.37 -7.87 -4.83
N PRO A 55 19.03 -8.02 -4.88
CA PRO A 55 18.39 -9.22 -4.38
C PRO A 55 18.76 -10.42 -5.28
N ILE A 56 19.05 -11.55 -4.65
CA ILE A 56 19.41 -12.78 -5.36
C ILE A 56 18.14 -13.58 -5.62
N GLU A 57 17.87 -13.88 -6.89
CA GLU A 57 16.67 -14.61 -7.31
C GLU A 57 16.58 -15.98 -6.64
N GLY A 58 15.44 -16.29 -6.04
CA GLY A 58 15.13 -17.59 -5.44
C GLY A 58 15.91 -17.91 -4.16
N LEU A 59 16.67 -16.95 -3.62
CA LEU A 59 17.50 -17.20 -2.43
C LEU A 59 16.95 -16.46 -1.21
N TYR A 60 16.58 -17.24 -0.20
CA TYR A 60 16.02 -16.75 1.06
C TYR A 60 16.86 -17.20 2.25
N ALA A 61 16.72 -16.55 3.39
CA ALA A 61 17.36 -16.96 4.61
C ALA A 61 16.70 -18.24 5.17
N ASP A 62 17.51 -19.24 5.43
CA ASP A 62 17.13 -20.40 6.19
C ASP A 62 17.12 -19.99 7.69
N LEU A 63 15.91 -19.86 8.24
CA LEU A 63 15.73 -19.34 9.61
C LEU A 63 15.71 -20.43 10.67
N ASP A 64 15.33 -21.66 10.32
CA ASP A 64 15.36 -22.79 11.24
C ASP A 64 16.65 -23.63 11.14
N GLY A 65 17.48 -23.40 10.11
CA GLY A 65 18.82 -23.98 9.95
C GLY A 65 18.78 -25.46 9.50
N ASP A 66 17.68 -25.89 8.85
CA ASP A 66 17.54 -27.26 8.40
C ASP A 66 18.14 -27.53 6.99
N GLY A 67 18.59 -26.46 6.31
CA GLY A 67 19.22 -26.52 4.97
C GLY A 67 18.22 -26.50 3.81
N GLU A 68 16.93 -26.39 4.09
CA GLU A 68 15.86 -26.34 3.08
C GLU A 68 14.97 -25.13 3.33
N ILE A 69 14.60 -24.40 2.26
CA ILE A 69 13.67 -23.27 2.38
C ILE A 69 12.23 -23.80 2.35
N THR A 70 11.57 -23.71 3.50
CA THR A 70 10.21 -24.20 3.72
C THR A 70 9.31 -23.12 4.34
N ASN A 71 8.04 -23.42 4.56
CA ASN A 71 7.13 -22.50 5.28
C ASN A 71 7.57 -22.15 6.71
N LYS A 72 8.54 -22.87 7.29
CA LYS A 72 9.10 -22.56 8.61
C LYS A 72 10.07 -21.38 8.58
N ASP A 73 10.63 -21.07 7.40
CA ASP A 73 11.54 -19.94 7.18
C ASP A 73 10.83 -18.63 6.91
N ARG A 74 9.51 -18.63 6.92
CA ARG A 74 8.71 -17.43 6.89
C ARG A 74 8.69 -16.77 8.27
N TYR A 75 8.72 -15.47 8.31
CA TYR A 75 8.74 -14.70 9.55
C TYR A 75 7.73 -13.54 9.51
N HIS A 76 7.33 -13.08 10.68
CA HIS A 76 6.48 -11.90 10.80
C HIS A 76 7.31 -10.64 10.52
N HIS A 77 6.86 -9.84 9.59
CA HIS A 77 7.55 -8.63 9.17
C HIS A 77 6.57 -7.50 8.92
N HIS A 78 6.43 -6.60 9.89
CA HIS A 78 5.54 -5.45 9.84
C HIS A 78 4.03 -5.77 9.67
N SER A 79 3.22 -4.73 9.57
CA SER A 79 1.79 -4.80 9.31
C SER A 79 1.36 -3.60 8.45
N PRO A 80 0.17 -3.65 7.82
CA PRO A 80 -0.34 -2.53 7.03
C PRO A 80 -0.82 -1.35 7.88
N ALA A 81 -1.09 -1.56 9.16
CA ALA A 81 -1.59 -0.51 10.04
C ALA A 81 -0.53 0.58 10.26
N PRO A 82 -0.88 1.85 10.05
CA PRO A 82 0.02 2.95 10.37
C PRO A 82 0.17 3.12 11.89
N ASP A 83 1.36 3.55 12.33
CA ASP A 83 1.62 3.89 13.74
C ASP A 83 0.92 5.19 14.13
N TRP A 84 0.84 6.14 13.19
CA TRP A 84 0.21 7.45 13.39
C TRP A 84 -0.67 7.83 12.23
N ILE A 85 -1.87 8.31 12.56
CA ILE A 85 -2.81 8.92 11.61
C ILE A 85 -3.01 10.36 12.04
N LEU A 86 -2.62 11.29 11.17
CA LEU A 86 -2.72 12.72 11.41
C LEU A 86 -3.65 13.37 10.38
N GLY A 87 -4.51 14.27 10.85
CA GLY A 87 -5.40 15.07 10.02
C GLY A 87 -5.25 16.54 10.33
N PHE A 88 -5.17 17.37 9.29
CA PHE A 88 -5.15 18.82 9.42
C PHE A 88 -6.14 19.43 8.43
N SER A 89 -7.04 20.26 8.93
CA SER A 89 -7.97 21.03 8.10
C SER A 89 -7.97 22.48 8.54
N THR A 90 -7.97 23.38 7.59
CA THR A 90 -8.03 24.82 7.86
C THR A 90 -8.87 25.55 6.84
N SER A 91 -9.45 26.68 7.29
CA SER A 91 -10.18 27.61 6.44
C SER A 91 -9.79 29.03 6.84
N LEU A 92 -9.14 29.73 5.91
CA LEU A 92 -8.65 31.09 6.11
C LEU A 92 -9.53 32.05 5.32
N ARG A 93 -10.11 33.03 6.02
CA ARG A 93 -10.93 34.08 5.41
C ARG A 93 -10.22 35.43 5.45
N TYR A 94 -10.11 36.01 4.27
CA TYR A 94 -9.61 37.38 4.13
C TYR A 94 -10.54 38.22 3.25
N LYS A 95 -11.23 39.17 3.84
CA LYS A 95 -12.27 39.96 3.15
C LYS A 95 -13.34 39.06 2.52
N LYS A 96 -13.39 39.02 1.18
CA LYS A 96 -14.32 38.22 0.37
C LYS A 96 -13.75 36.88 -0.08
N TRP A 97 -12.49 36.63 0.23
CA TRP A 97 -11.80 35.38 -0.13
C TRP A 97 -11.86 34.38 1.03
N THR A 98 -12.08 33.12 0.69
CA THR A 98 -11.92 32.01 1.63
C THR A 98 -11.08 30.94 0.96
N LEU A 99 -9.99 30.55 1.63
CA LEU A 99 -9.11 29.47 1.24
C LEU A 99 -9.31 28.32 2.25
N SER A 100 -9.68 27.14 1.75
CA SER A 100 -9.86 25.97 2.59
C SER A 100 -9.04 24.81 2.06
N THR A 101 -8.45 24.02 2.97
CA THR A 101 -7.68 22.84 2.61
C THR A 101 -7.78 21.77 3.69
N SER A 102 -7.59 20.51 3.30
CA SER A 102 -7.40 19.39 4.21
C SER A 102 -6.21 18.55 3.78
N LEU A 103 -5.42 18.16 4.77
CA LEU A 103 -4.26 17.28 4.63
C LEU A 103 -4.42 16.08 5.56
N ARG A 104 -3.90 14.95 5.12
CA ARG A 104 -3.77 13.73 5.91
C ARG A 104 -2.35 13.20 5.83
N ALA A 105 -1.87 12.64 6.92
CA ALA A 105 -0.61 11.89 6.92
C ALA A 105 -0.81 10.58 7.67
N ASN A 106 -0.33 9.48 7.08
CA ASN A 106 -0.13 8.23 7.75
C ASN A 106 1.38 8.00 7.87
N ILE A 107 1.81 7.63 9.05
CA ILE A 107 3.22 7.36 9.35
C ILE A 107 3.31 5.93 9.86
N GLY A 108 4.31 5.19 9.39
CA GLY A 108 4.36 3.75 9.61
C GLY A 108 3.45 3.00 8.62
N GLY A 109 3.19 1.74 8.90
CA GLY A 109 2.48 0.86 8.02
C GLY A 109 3.31 0.45 6.79
N TYR A 110 2.98 -0.72 6.27
CA TYR A 110 3.69 -1.29 5.13
C TYR A 110 2.70 -1.82 4.11
N ILE A 111 3.13 -1.86 2.86
CA ILE A 111 2.38 -2.41 1.73
C ILE A 111 3.25 -3.44 1.01
N PHE A 112 2.67 -4.60 0.75
CA PHE A 112 3.25 -5.57 -0.17
C PHE A 112 2.95 -5.13 -1.60
N ASN A 113 3.99 -4.78 -2.36
CA ASN A 113 3.89 -4.32 -3.75
C ASN A 113 3.71 -5.53 -4.68
N GLY A 114 2.50 -6.09 -4.69
CA GLY A 114 2.14 -7.24 -5.52
C GLY A 114 2.20 -6.94 -7.01
N MET A 115 2.01 -5.68 -7.42
CA MET A 115 2.18 -5.28 -8.82
C MET A 115 3.64 -5.38 -9.25
N ALA A 116 4.59 -4.92 -8.43
CA ALA A 116 6.02 -5.05 -8.72
C ALA A 116 6.44 -6.52 -8.78
N MET A 117 5.93 -7.35 -7.87
CA MET A 117 6.19 -8.80 -7.85
C MET A 117 5.57 -9.48 -9.08
N ASN A 118 4.31 -9.20 -9.39
CA ASN A 118 3.57 -9.86 -10.47
C ASN A 118 4.04 -9.50 -11.87
N THR A 119 4.50 -8.26 -12.07
CA THR A 119 4.83 -7.75 -13.41
C THR A 119 6.30 -7.32 -13.53
N GLY A 120 7.12 -7.60 -12.53
CA GLY A 120 8.54 -7.22 -12.48
C GLY A 120 9.51 -8.37 -12.77
N ALA A 121 9.08 -9.49 -13.32
CA ALA A 121 9.93 -10.60 -13.70
C ALA A 121 9.87 -10.86 -15.21
N TRP A 122 10.97 -11.35 -15.80
CA TRP A 122 11.07 -11.59 -17.24
C TRP A 122 9.98 -12.52 -17.76
N GLU A 123 9.63 -13.56 -17.02
CA GLU A 123 8.55 -14.50 -17.41
C GLU A 123 7.20 -13.82 -17.68
N THR A 124 6.98 -12.64 -17.09
CA THR A 124 5.72 -11.91 -17.23
C THR A 124 5.67 -11.02 -18.48
N MET A 125 6.77 -10.91 -19.21
CA MET A 125 6.84 -10.12 -20.44
C MET A 125 6.02 -10.73 -21.58
N SER A 126 5.87 -12.05 -21.60
CA SER A 126 5.05 -12.74 -22.59
C SER A 126 3.87 -13.41 -21.91
N TYR A 127 2.66 -13.10 -22.36
CA TYR A 127 1.43 -13.76 -21.94
C TYR A 127 0.90 -14.61 -23.08
N ASN A 128 0.77 -15.92 -22.85
CA ASN A 128 0.29 -16.89 -23.84
C ASN A 128 1.04 -16.88 -25.18
N ASP A 129 2.36 -16.68 -25.17
CA ASP A 129 3.26 -16.72 -26.34
C ASP A 129 2.94 -15.74 -27.49
N TYR A 130 1.82 -15.01 -27.41
CA TYR A 130 1.34 -14.13 -28.50
C TYR A 130 1.23 -12.66 -28.13
N GLN A 131 1.26 -12.32 -26.82
CA GLN A 131 1.10 -10.96 -26.35
C GLN A 131 2.29 -10.53 -25.49
N LEU A 132 2.87 -9.39 -25.82
CA LEU A 132 3.89 -8.77 -25.00
C LEU A 132 3.24 -7.83 -23.98
N ASN A 133 3.62 -8.00 -22.72
CA ASN A 133 3.26 -7.09 -21.64
C ASN A 133 4.40 -6.13 -21.33
N ASN A 134 4.06 -4.98 -20.77
CA ASN A 134 5.05 -4.08 -20.20
C ASN A 134 5.53 -4.62 -18.86
N LEU A 135 6.84 -4.68 -18.68
CA LEU A 135 7.44 -5.00 -17.39
C LEU A 135 7.33 -3.81 -16.44
N ASN A 136 7.11 -4.10 -15.17
CA ASN A 136 7.21 -3.10 -14.12
C ASN A 136 8.64 -2.58 -14.00
N ARG A 137 8.80 -1.32 -13.63
CA ARG A 137 10.13 -0.68 -13.45
C ARG A 137 10.99 -1.43 -12.43
N SER A 138 10.41 -2.15 -11.48
CA SER A 138 11.14 -3.00 -10.52
C SER A 138 12.07 -4.00 -11.19
N PHE A 139 11.77 -4.44 -12.42
CA PHE A 139 12.65 -5.30 -13.20
C PHE A 139 14.05 -4.71 -13.39
N LEU A 140 14.18 -3.39 -13.51
CA LEU A 140 15.47 -2.73 -13.66
C LEU A 140 16.34 -2.85 -12.41
N ASP A 141 15.68 -2.95 -11.25
CA ASP A 141 16.34 -3.07 -9.95
C ASP A 141 16.69 -4.54 -9.63
N THR A 142 15.85 -5.50 -10.03
CA THR A 142 15.99 -6.91 -9.64
C THR A 142 16.56 -7.79 -10.74
N ARG A 143 16.17 -7.54 -11.99
CA ARG A 143 16.43 -8.37 -13.18
C ARG A 143 15.99 -9.83 -13.02
N PHE A 144 15.00 -10.08 -12.18
CA PHE A 144 14.49 -11.42 -11.93
C PHE A 144 13.90 -12.04 -13.19
N THR A 145 14.19 -13.31 -13.38
CA THR A 145 13.63 -14.11 -14.48
C THR A 145 12.28 -14.67 -14.10
N LYS A 146 12.09 -15.04 -12.82
CA LYS A 146 10.84 -15.58 -12.26
C LYS A 146 10.29 -14.72 -11.14
N ARG A 147 8.98 -14.72 -10.97
CA ARG A 147 8.30 -14.04 -9.86
C ARG A 147 8.73 -14.63 -8.52
N GLN A 148 9.05 -13.76 -7.58
CA GLN A 148 9.48 -14.16 -6.23
C GLN A 148 8.32 -13.97 -5.25
N PHE A 149 7.47 -14.98 -5.17
CA PHE A 149 6.32 -14.97 -4.26
C PHE A 149 6.79 -14.95 -2.81
N LEU A 150 6.04 -14.25 -1.96
CA LEU A 150 6.29 -14.14 -0.53
C LEU A 150 7.65 -13.56 -0.13
N SER A 151 8.41 -12.95 -1.05
CA SER A 151 9.64 -12.26 -0.72
C SER A 151 9.36 -10.92 -0.02
N ASP A 152 10.05 -10.64 1.10
CA ASP A 152 9.98 -9.37 1.81
C ASP A 152 10.61 -8.21 1.02
N HIS A 153 11.33 -8.50 -0.07
CA HIS A 153 11.84 -7.49 -1.00
C HIS A 153 10.73 -6.55 -1.51
N TYR A 154 9.52 -7.05 -1.67
CA TYR A 154 8.38 -6.28 -2.15
C TYR A 154 7.58 -5.60 -1.04
N LEU A 155 8.02 -5.72 0.22
CA LEU A 155 7.38 -5.05 1.34
C LEU A 155 7.96 -3.65 1.49
N GLU A 156 7.15 -2.63 1.23
CA GLU A 156 7.56 -1.24 1.22
C GLU A 156 6.86 -0.43 2.30
N ASN A 157 7.55 0.58 2.82
CA ASN A 157 6.96 1.53 3.77
C ASN A 157 5.90 2.39 3.06
N ALA A 158 4.70 2.42 3.62
CA ALA A 158 3.51 3.08 3.08
C ALA A 158 3.23 4.46 3.67
N SER A 159 4.18 5.05 4.38
CA SER A 159 4.01 6.40 4.92
C SER A 159 3.76 7.42 3.81
N PHE A 160 2.81 8.32 4.06
CA PHE A 160 2.49 9.37 3.10
C PHE A 160 2.00 10.66 3.78
N LEU A 161 2.10 11.75 3.04
CA LEU A 161 1.38 13.01 3.25
C LEU A 161 0.54 13.31 2.01
N LYS A 162 -0.77 13.45 2.18
CA LYS A 162 -1.72 13.81 1.12
C LYS A 162 -2.39 15.14 1.40
N MET A 163 -2.54 15.94 0.36
CA MET A 163 -3.49 17.06 0.35
C MET A 163 -4.73 16.61 -0.41
N ASP A 164 -5.80 16.35 0.34
CA ASP A 164 -7.04 15.80 -0.22
C ASP A 164 -7.80 16.83 -1.04
N ASN A 165 -7.84 18.07 -0.55
CA ASN A 165 -8.49 19.17 -1.27
C ASN A 165 -7.82 20.52 -1.02
N LEU A 166 -7.99 21.39 -1.99
CA LEU A 166 -7.67 22.81 -1.90
C LEU A 166 -8.81 23.56 -2.60
N GLN A 167 -9.48 24.45 -1.86
CA GLN A 167 -10.60 25.23 -2.37
C GLN A 167 -10.36 26.72 -2.15
N LEU A 168 -10.56 27.51 -3.20
CA LEU A 168 -10.59 28.95 -3.15
C LEU A 168 -11.99 29.45 -3.49
N SER A 169 -12.60 30.19 -2.62
CA SER A 169 -13.93 30.77 -2.79
C SER A 169 -13.90 32.27 -2.73
N TYR A 170 -14.76 32.91 -3.50
CA TYR A 170 -14.96 34.34 -3.52
C TYR A 170 -16.43 34.70 -3.38
N ASP A 171 -16.74 35.56 -2.40
CA ASP A 171 -18.09 36.08 -2.16
C ASP A 171 -18.22 37.47 -2.84
N PHE A 172 -18.97 37.52 -3.92
CA PHE A 172 -19.26 38.77 -4.63
C PHE A 172 -20.22 39.65 -3.84
N GLY A 173 -20.93 39.08 -2.88
CA GLY A 173 -21.99 39.74 -2.12
C GLY A 173 -23.29 39.82 -2.93
N ARG A 174 -24.12 40.80 -2.61
CA ARG A 174 -25.37 41.05 -3.33
C ARG A 174 -25.10 41.68 -4.69
N ILE A 175 -25.53 40.99 -5.76
CA ILE A 175 -25.40 41.48 -7.14
C ILE A 175 -26.69 42.14 -7.63
N TYR A 176 -27.85 41.73 -7.08
CA TYR A 176 -29.13 42.34 -7.42
C TYR A 176 -30.12 42.14 -6.24
N LYS A 177 -30.73 43.27 -5.76
CA LYS A 177 -31.73 43.25 -4.66
C LYS A 177 -31.43 42.24 -3.53
N THR A 178 -32.03 41.05 -3.61
CA THR A 178 -31.87 39.94 -2.64
C THR A 178 -30.92 38.84 -3.10
N ILE A 179 -30.43 38.89 -4.34
CA ILE A 179 -29.61 37.83 -4.92
C ILE A 179 -28.15 38.04 -4.56
N GLY A 180 -27.61 37.10 -3.78
CA GLY A 180 -26.18 36.98 -3.50
C GLY A 180 -25.49 36.02 -4.46
N LEU A 181 -24.25 36.32 -4.85
CA LEU A 181 -23.42 35.49 -5.73
C LEU A 181 -22.15 35.07 -5.01
N HIS A 182 -21.82 33.79 -5.07
CA HIS A 182 -20.50 33.29 -4.69
C HIS A 182 -19.97 32.33 -5.76
N ALA A 183 -18.66 32.28 -5.90
CA ALA A 183 -17.99 31.33 -6.79
C ALA A 183 -16.86 30.63 -6.03
N SER A 184 -16.61 29.37 -6.34
CA SER A 184 -15.48 28.64 -5.81
C SER A 184 -14.83 27.73 -6.87
N ALA A 185 -13.51 27.59 -6.74
CA ALA A 185 -12.73 26.62 -7.49
C ALA A 185 -12.11 25.65 -6.49
N MET A 186 -12.18 24.36 -6.78
CA MET A 186 -11.65 23.31 -5.92
C MET A 186 -10.82 22.31 -6.74
N VAL A 187 -9.72 21.89 -6.14
CA VAL A 187 -8.90 20.76 -6.63
C VAL A 187 -8.96 19.66 -5.59
N GLN A 188 -9.29 18.46 -6.01
CA GLN A 188 -9.25 17.25 -5.16
C GLN A 188 -8.05 16.39 -5.56
N ASN A 189 -7.52 15.64 -4.61
CA ASN A 189 -6.32 14.83 -4.77
C ASN A 189 -5.15 15.66 -5.30
N VAL A 190 -4.80 16.73 -4.58
CA VAL A 190 -3.87 17.77 -5.02
C VAL A 190 -2.47 17.21 -5.18
N PHE A 191 -1.96 16.52 -4.15
CA PHE A 191 -0.68 15.79 -4.20
C PHE A 191 -0.63 14.67 -3.17
N THR A 192 0.27 13.72 -3.42
CA THR A 192 0.70 12.70 -2.46
C THR A 192 2.23 12.69 -2.43
N VAL A 193 2.80 12.79 -1.24
CA VAL A 193 4.24 12.62 -0.99
C VAL A 193 4.44 11.30 -0.27
N THR A 194 5.19 10.38 -0.85
CA THR A 194 5.46 9.05 -0.30
C THR A 194 6.78 8.50 -0.83
N LYS A 195 7.35 7.52 -0.12
CA LYS A 195 8.49 6.71 -0.59
C LYS A 195 8.04 5.41 -1.25
N TYR A 196 6.75 5.07 -1.16
CA TYR A 196 6.19 3.89 -1.78
C TYR A 196 6.36 3.97 -3.31
N LYS A 197 6.86 2.91 -3.92
CA LYS A 197 7.18 2.86 -5.37
C LYS A 197 5.97 2.52 -6.25
N GLY A 198 4.87 2.02 -5.65
CA GLY A 198 3.62 1.76 -6.35
C GLY A 198 2.80 3.03 -6.62
N VAL A 199 1.58 2.85 -7.09
CA VAL A 199 0.72 3.95 -7.57
C VAL A 199 0.09 4.74 -6.43
N ASP A 200 -0.42 4.06 -5.41
CA ASP A 200 -1.07 4.70 -4.25
C ASP A 200 -0.67 3.97 -2.96
N PRO A 201 -0.09 4.68 -1.96
CA PRO A 201 0.28 4.08 -0.69
C PRO A 201 -0.94 3.74 0.20
N GLU A 202 -2.15 4.04 -0.24
CA GLU A 202 -3.38 3.84 0.51
C GLU A 202 -4.20 2.69 -0.09
N THR A 203 -3.78 1.46 0.20
CA THR A 203 -4.51 0.25 -0.18
C THR A 203 -5.32 -0.27 1.00
N ALA A 204 -6.53 -0.79 0.74
CA ALA A 204 -7.46 -1.18 1.79
C ALA A 204 -6.91 -2.29 2.71
N ASN A 205 -6.11 -3.21 2.17
CA ASN A 205 -5.64 -4.42 2.87
C ASN A 205 -4.12 -4.52 2.98
N GLY A 206 -3.38 -3.48 2.61
CA GLY A 206 -1.92 -3.50 2.63
C GLY A 206 -1.27 -4.37 1.53
N VAL A 207 -2.04 -4.88 0.57
CA VAL A 207 -1.52 -5.63 -0.59
C VAL A 207 -1.96 -4.92 -1.87
N ASP A 208 -1.00 -4.46 -2.65
CA ASP A 208 -1.22 -3.78 -3.93
C ASP A 208 -1.22 -4.82 -5.06
N THR A 209 -2.41 -5.16 -5.56
CA THR A 209 -2.57 -6.14 -6.66
C THR A 209 -2.96 -5.51 -7.98
N SER A 210 -3.57 -4.35 -7.97
CA SER A 210 -3.95 -3.62 -9.18
C SER A 210 -4.56 -2.28 -8.80
N VAL A 211 -3.74 -1.28 -8.63
CA VAL A 211 -4.23 0.02 -8.20
C VAL A 211 -4.51 0.91 -9.40
N TYR A 212 -5.76 1.32 -9.48
CA TYR A 212 -6.13 2.39 -10.38
C TYR A 212 -5.76 3.73 -9.75
N PRO A 213 -4.96 4.59 -10.41
CA PRO A 213 -4.55 5.87 -9.83
C PRO A 213 -5.77 6.75 -9.59
N ARG A 214 -5.86 7.34 -8.40
CA ARG A 214 -6.91 8.31 -8.08
C ARG A 214 -6.75 9.56 -8.96
N PRO A 215 -7.77 9.95 -9.72
CA PRO A 215 -7.66 11.12 -10.59
C PRO A 215 -7.60 12.41 -9.75
N ARG A 216 -6.89 13.40 -10.27
CA ARG A 216 -7.02 14.78 -9.79
C ARG A 216 -8.25 15.37 -10.40
N THR A 217 -9.16 15.89 -9.56
CA THR A 217 -10.44 16.46 -10.02
C THR A 217 -10.44 17.97 -9.81
N TYR A 218 -10.83 18.71 -10.82
CA TYR A 218 -11.02 20.15 -10.79
C TYR A 218 -12.51 20.46 -10.87
N SER A 219 -12.99 21.29 -9.97
CA SER A 219 -14.40 21.69 -9.92
C SER A 219 -14.53 23.21 -9.82
N ILE A 220 -15.47 23.76 -10.53
CA ILE A 220 -15.88 25.18 -10.41
C ILE A 220 -17.35 25.18 -10.01
N THR A 221 -17.68 25.93 -8.97
CA THR A 221 -19.04 26.08 -8.46
C THR A 221 -19.43 27.55 -8.46
N ILE A 222 -20.63 27.82 -8.97
CA ILE A 222 -21.26 29.13 -8.88
C ILE A 222 -22.56 28.93 -8.10
N GLY A 223 -22.71 29.67 -7.00
CA GLY A 223 -23.91 29.61 -6.15
C GLY A 223 -24.63 30.96 -6.10
N LEU A 224 -25.95 30.90 -6.19
CA LEU A 224 -26.85 32.03 -6.04
C LEU A 224 -27.70 31.82 -4.79
N ASN A 225 -27.74 32.84 -3.92
CA ASN A 225 -28.57 32.88 -2.73
C ASN A 225 -29.69 33.90 -2.97
N PHE A 226 -30.96 33.48 -2.78
CA PHE A 226 -32.14 34.29 -2.99
C PHE A 226 -32.72 34.81 -1.67
#